data_dcea046c2f0df3a5e72ae62ad8eaacfe
#
_entry.id   dcea046c2f0df3a5e72ae62ad8eaacfe
#
_cell.length_a   1.000
_cell.length_b   1.000
_cell.length_c   1.000
_cell.angle_alpha   90.00
_cell.angle_beta   90.00
_cell.angle_gamma   90.00
#
_symmetry.space_group_name_H-M   'P 1'
#
loop_
_entity.id
_entity.type
_entity.pdbx_description
1 polymer ?
#
loop_
_entity_poly.entity_id
_entity_poly.type
_entity_poly.pdbx_seq_one_letter_code
_entity_poly.pdbx_strand_id
1 'polypeptide(L)'
;PKWDDPKAKDRPERGLLALRKGLGVFANLRPVKVHPALIDGSPLKPEKLKGVDILVIRELTGGLYFGFPKGRDVKDGRERAVDTLEYYDYEIKRIMKLAFDLAKGRKKKVTSVDKANVLESSRLWRQIATQMGKENPDIELEHVLVDTAAMRLITGPAWMDVVVTENMFGDILTDEASVLAGSMGMLPSASLGESTIGLYEPIHGSAPDIAGKGIANPIGTILSTAMMLRHSFKLESEAAAIEKAVDETITAGARTADLGGTLTTRQMADEIIKRI
;
A
#
# COMPACT_ATOMS: atom_id res chain seq x y z
N PRO A 1 -15.86 -18.27 4.47
CA PRO A 1 -17.18 -18.78 4.83
C PRO A 1 -17.61 -18.38 6.24
N LYS A 2 -16.80 -18.69 7.29
CA LYS A 2 -17.19 -18.38 8.68
C LYS A 2 -17.34 -16.89 8.95
N TRP A 3 -16.60 -16.06 8.26
CA TRP A 3 -16.49 -14.61 8.47
C TRP A 3 -17.25 -13.78 7.43
N ASP A 4 -17.80 -14.42 6.39
CA ASP A 4 -18.48 -13.74 5.28
C ASP A 4 -19.94 -13.37 5.59
N ASP A 5 -20.46 -13.77 6.75
CA ASP A 5 -21.82 -13.40 7.18
C ASP A 5 -21.89 -11.89 7.46
N PRO A 6 -22.69 -11.11 6.72
CA PRO A 6 -22.87 -9.67 6.96
C PRO A 6 -23.39 -9.34 8.37
N LYS A 7 -23.98 -10.31 9.07
CA LYS A 7 -24.48 -10.19 10.44
C LYS A 7 -23.48 -10.61 11.50
N ALA A 8 -22.28 -11.11 11.10
CA ALA A 8 -21.25 -11.50 12.05
C ALA A 8 -20.85 -10.31 12.92
N LYS A 9 -20.90 -10.49 14.23
CA LYS A 9 -20.50 -9.45 15.21
C LYS A 9 -18.99 -9.20 15.17
N ASP A 10 -18.21 -10.26 14.93
CA ASP A 10 -16.76 -10.21 14.86
C ASP A 10 -16.29 -10.45 13.43
N ARG A 11 -15.46 -9.55 12.94
CA ARG A 11 -14.86 -9.62 11.60
C ARG A 11 -13.34 -9.54 11.72
N PRO A 12 -12.58 -10.23 10.87
CA PRO A 12 -11.11 -10.19 10.86
C PRO A 12 -10.56 -8.76 10.78
N GLU A 13 -11.22 -7.91 10.01
CA GLU A 13 -10.85 -6.49 9.82
C GLU A 13 -10.81 -5.73 11.16
N ARG A 14 -11.73 -6.00 12.10
CA ARG A 14 -11.72 -5.38 13.43
C ARG A 14 -10.47 -5.75 14.21
N GLY A 15 -10.04 -7.02 14.11
CA GLY A 15 -8.82 -7.50 14.74
C GLY A 15 -7.58 -6.80 14.17
N LEU A 16 -7.50 -6.69 12.85
CA LEU A 16 -6.39 -6.01 12.17
C LEU A 16 -6.33 -4.51 12.52
N LEU A 17 -7.47 -3.81 12.51
CA LEU A 17 -7.52 -2.40 12.91
C LEU A 17 -7.10 -2.19 14.38
N ALA A 18 -7.55 -3.07 15.28
CA ALA A 18 -7.15 -3.02 16.69
C ALA A 18 -5.64 -3.28 16.85
N LEU A 19 -5.07 -4.23 16.11
CA LEU A 19 -3.65 -4.52 16.11
C LEU A 19 -2.83 -3.32 15.63
N ARG A 20 -3.19 -2.72 14.49
CA ARG A 20 -2.54 -1.51 13.94
C ARG A 20 -2.54 -0.35 14.95
N LYS A 21 -3.69 -0.11 15.57
CA LYS A 21 -3.83 0.91 16.61
C LYS A 21 -3.00 0.58 17.86
N GLY A 22 -3.04 -0.66 18.33
CA GLY A 22 -2.30 -1.12 19.50
C GLY A 22 -0.78 -1.05 19.33
N LEU A 23 -0.28 -1.29 18.11
CA LEU A 23 1.14 -1.15 17.76
C LEU A 23 1.55 0.30 17.46
N GLY A 24 0.60 1.22 17.34
CA GLY A 24 0.88 2.63 16.99
C GLY A 24 1.39 2.82 15.57
N VAL A 25 1.11 1.89 14.66
CA VAL A 25 1.55 1.98 13.26
C VAL A 25 0.57 2.84 12.47
N PHE A 26 1.03 3.99 12.03
CA PHE A 26 0.20 5.00 11.36
C PHE A 26 0.44 5.12 9.85
N ALA A 27 1.56 4.61 9.35
CA ALA A 27 1.96 4.73 7.95
C ALA A 27 2.07 3.35 7.30
N ASN A 28 1.24 3.07 6.31
CA ASN A 28 1.36 1.85 5.51
C ASN A 28 2.08 2.16 4.19
N LEU A 29 3.24 1.56 4.03
CA LEU A 29 4.07 1.64 2.85
C LEU A 29 3.73 0.49 1.91
N ARG A 30 3.34 0.81 0.69
CA ARG A 30 3.01 -0.15 -0.38
C ARG A 30 3.82 0.18 -1.63
N PRO A 31 5.00 -0.42 -1.82
CA PRO A 31 5.76 -0.27 -3.06
C PRO A 31 5.06 -1.02 -4.20
N VAL A 32 4.92 -0.35 -5.33
CA VAL A 32 4.39 -0.90 -6.58
C VAL A 32 5.45 -0.74 -7.65
N LYS A 33 6.18 -1.81 -7.91
CA LYS A 33 7.23 -1.86 -8.93
C LYS A 33 6.84 -2.86 -10.00
N VAL A 34 6.90 -2.45 -11.26
CA VAL A 34 6.65 -3.35 -12.38
C VAL A 34 7.98 -3.99 -12.81
N HIS A 35 8.06 -5.31 -12.66
CA HIS A 35 9.23 -6.05 -13.09
C HIS A 35 9.22 -6.19 -14.62
N PRO A 36 10.33 -5.87 -15.34
CA PRO A 36 10.37 -5.91 -16.81
C PRO A 36 9.94 -7.26 -17.42
N ALA A 37 10.29 -8.37 -16.77
CA ALA A 37 9.91 -9.71 -17.23
C ALA A 37 8.46 -10.11 -16.92
N LEU A 38 7.66 -9.24 -16.31
CA LEU A 38 6.24 -9.45 -15.98
C LEU A 38 5.31 -8.44 -16.68
N ILE A 39 5.82 -7.57 -17.52
CA ILE A 39 5.05 -6.52 -18.20
C ILE A 39 3.85 -7.11 -18.94
N ASP A 40 4.01 -8.25 -19.60
CA ASP A 40 2.95 -8.90 -20.37
C ASP A 40 1.83 -9.50 -19.49
N GLY A 41 2.05 -9.64 -18.19
CA GLY A 41 1.04 -10.10 -17.22
C GLY A 41 0.07 -9.01 -16.77
N SER A 42 0.35 -7.74 -17.06
CA SER A 42 -0.54 -6.63 -16.73
C SER A 42 -1.60 -6.42 -17.82
N PRO A 43 -2.81 -5.98 -17.48
CA PRO A 43 -3.84 -5.62 -18.46
C PRO A 43 -3.55 -4.31 -19.20
N LEU A 44 -2.55 -3.54 -18.75
CA LEU A 44 -2.17 -2.29 -19.40
C LEU A 44 -1.15 -2.54 -20.52
N LYS A 45 -1.14 -1.62 -21.48
CA LYS A 45 -0.15 -1.65 -22.57
C LYS A 45 1.27 -1.52 -22.03
N PRO A 46 2.24 -2.30 -22.55
CA PRO A 46 3.64 -2.32 -22.09
C PRO A 46 4.30 -0.94 -21.99
N GLU A 47 4.02 -0.05 -22.94
CA GLU A 47 4.57 1.31 -22.94
C GLU A 47 4.13 2.16 -21.74
N LYS A 48 3.01 1.83 -21.10
CA LYS A 48 2.51 2.51 -19.89
C LYS A 48 3.19 2.03 -18.61
N LEU A 49 3.76 0.84 -18.64
CA LEU A 49 4.32 0.15 -17.48
C LEU A 49 5.83 0.35 -17.35
N LYS A 50 6.49 0.79 -18.42
CA LYS A 50 7.94 0.98 -18.43
C LYS A 50 8.38 2.02 -17.40
N GLY A 51 9.24 1.58 -16.46
CA GLY A 51 9.82 2.46 -15.43
C GLY A 51 8.88 2.79 -14.29
N VAL A 52 7.75 2.07 -14.14
CA VAL A 52 6.85 2.21 -13.01
C VAL A 52 7.54 1.72 -11.73
N ASP A 53 7.74 2.64 -10.80
CA ASP A 53 8.26 2.42 -9.46
C ASP A 53 7.64 3.48 -8.56
N ILE A 54 6.56 3.13 -7.87
CA ILE A 54 5.74 3.99 -7.03
C ILE A 54 5.81 3.50 -5.60
N LEU A 55 5.97 4.39 -4.64
CA LEU A 55 5.77 4.11 -3.23
C LEU A 55 4.50 4.81 -2.76
N VAL A 56 3.45 4.06 -2.48
CA VAL A 56 2.24 4.62 -1.88
C VAL A 56 2.36 4.57 -0.36
N ILE A 57 2.11 5.71 0.28
CA ILE A 57 2.09 5.88 1.73
C ILE A 57 0.65 6.23 2.14
N ARG A 58 -0.01 5.25 2.74
CA ARG A 58 -1.38 5.35 3.24
C ARG A 58 -1.36 5.68 4.73
N GLU A 59 -2.05 6.72 5.15
CA GLU A 59 -2.33 6.93 6.57
C GLU A 59 -3.27 5.82 7.07
N LEU A 60 -3.03 5.26 8.28
CA LEU A 60 -3.72 4.05 8.74
C LEU A 60 -4.63 4.22 9.95
N THR A 61 -4.51 5.32 10.68
CA THR A 61 -5.08 5.41 12.04
C THR A 61 -6.14 6.50 12.21
N GLY A 62 -6.37 7.29 11.16
CA GLY A 62 -7.40 8.31 11.09
C GLY A 62 -8.46 8.04 10.02
N GLY A 63 -9.22 9.07 9.71
CA GLY A 63 -10.18 9.10 8.62
C GLY A 63 -11.46 8.30 8.87
N LEU A 64 -12.08 7.90 7.78
CA LEU A 64 -13.41 7.28 7.77
C LEU A 64 -13.48 5.95 8.55
N TYR A 65 -12.36 5.23 8.63
CA TYR A 65 -12.31 3.93 9.30
C TYR A 65 -12.29 4.04 10.82
N PHE A 66 -11.92 5.18 11.37
CA PHE A 66 -11.75 5.39 12.81
C PHE A 66 -12.61 6.52 13.40
N GLY A 67 -13.21 7.37 12.57
CA GLY A 67 -14.01 8.50 13.02
C GLY A 67 -15.32 8.12 13.72
N PHE A 68 -15.80 9.01 14.58
CA PHE A 68 -17.07 8.88 15.30
C PHE A 68 -17.88 10.18 15.20
N PRO A 69 -19.24 10.13 15.20
CA PRO A 69 -20.11 8.94 15.37
C PRO A 69 -20.07 8.01 14.14
N LYS A 70 -20.29 6.70 14.40
CA LYS A 70 -20.30 5.65 13.38
C LYS A 70 -21.33 4.61 13.73
N GLY A 71 -22.20 4.26 12.80
CA GLY A 71 -23.20 3.22 12.99
C GLY A 71 -24.52 3.48 12.29
N ARG A 72 -25.52 2.71 12.68
CA ARG A 72 -26.89 2.84 12.19
C ARG A 72 -27.82 3.21 13.33
N ASP A 73 -28.76 4.10 13.06
CA ASP A 73 -29.83 4.50 13.98
C ASP A 73 -31.14 4.79 13.22
N VAL A 74 -32.16 5.17 13.94
CA VAL A 74 -33.42 5.66 13.37
C VAL A 74 -33.54 7.14 13.70
N LYS A 75 -33.62 7.99 12.68
CA LYS A 75 -33.86 9.42 12.80
C LYS A 75 -35.10 9.81 12.01
N ASP A 76 -36.03 10.51 12.64
CA ASP A 76 -37.29 10.95 12.07
C ASP A 76 -38.08 9.80 11.38
N GLY A 77 -38.10 8.61 12.04
CA GLY A 77 -38.81 7.42 11.57
C GLY A 77 -38.13 6.71 10.37
N ARG A 78 -36.90 7.09 10.00
CA ARG A 78 -36.14 6.51 8.87
C ARG A 78 -34.84 5.89 9.35
N GLU A 79 -34.45 4.75 8.78
CA GLU A 79 -33.12 4.18 9.01
C GLU A 79 -32.05 5.11 8.47
N ARG A 80 -31.01 5.32 9.28
CA ARG A 80 -29.85 6.13 8.93
C ARG A 80 -28.56 5.36 9.22
N ALA A 81 -27.59 5.45 8.30
CA ALA A 81 -26.21 5.03 8.53
C ALA A 81 -25.30 6.26 8.52
N VAL A 82 -24.34 6.28 9.43
CA VAL A 82 -23.37 7.37 9.58
C VAL A 82 -21.98 6.79 9.71
N ASP A 83 -21.04 7.33 8.94
CA ASP A 83 -19.60 7.19 9.12
C ASP A 83 -18.99 8.59 9.10
N THR A 84 -18.06 8.87 10.02
CA THR A 84 -17.41 10.16 10.16
C THR A 84 -15.99 10.11 9.63
N LEU A 85 -15.64 11.04 8.73
CA LEU A 85 -14.30 11.25 8.26
C LEU A 85 -13.66 12.39 9.08
N GLU A 86 -12.66 12.06 9.90
CA GLU A 86 -11.99 12.99 10.80
C GLU A 86 -10.47 12.84 10.70
N TYR A 87 -9.76 13.96 10.62
CA TYR A 87 -8.31 14.04 10.68
C TYR A 87 -7.86 15.21 11.56
N TYR A 88 -6.87 14.92 12.40
CA TYR A 88 -6.16 15.96 13.15
C TYR A 88 -4.87 16.38 12.44
N ASP A 89 -4.43 17.58 12.69
CA ASP A 89 -3.23 18.14 12.06
C ASP A 89 -1.96 17.33 12.31
N TYR A 90 -1.80 16.74 13.52
CA TYR A 90 -0.65 15.92 13.87
C TYR A 90 -0.61 14.60 13.06
N GLU A 91 -1.76 14.02 12.72
CA GLU A 91 -1.86 12.81 11.91
C GLU A 91 -1.37 13.07 10.49
N ILE A 92 -1.77 14.21 9.93
CA ILE A 92 -1.35 14.64 8.61
C ILE A 92 0.14 15.01 8.60
N LYS A 93 0.61 15.75 9.61
CA LYS A 93 2.03 16.17 9.71
C LYS A 93 2.98 14.96 9.77
N ARG A 94 2.67 13.94 10.59
CA ARG A 94 3.55 12.77 10.74
C ARG A 94 3.66 11.95 9.45
N ILE A 95 2.55 11.75 8.73
CA ILE A 95 2.57 10.99 7.48
C ILE A 95 3.25 11.79 6.35
N MET A 96 3.03 13.10 6.27
CA MET A 96 3.71 13.98 5.32
C MET A 96 5.21 14.01 5.57
N LYS A 97 5.65 14.11 6.85
CA LYS A 97 7.06 14.05 7.19
C LYS A 97 7.71 12.79 6.66
N LEU A 98 7.09 11.64 6.89
CA LEU A 98 7.59 10.37 6.39
C LEU A 98 7.66 10.35 4.85
N ALA A 99 6.65 10.89 4.17
CA ALA A 99 6.63 10.95 2.70
C ALA A 99 7.79 11.79 2.14
N PHE A 100 8.03 12.97 2.71
CA PHE A 100 9.16 13.80 2.31
C PHE A 100 10.50 13.13 2.62
N ASP A 101 10.65 12.50 3.80
CA ASP A 101 11.88 11.82 4.16
C ASP A 101 12.20 10.65 3.22
N LEU A 102 11.20 9.85 2.84
CA LEU A 102 11.38 8.75 1.88
C LEU A 102 11.64 9.24 0.45
N ALA A 103 11.05 10.36 0.04
CA ALA A 103 11.28 10.94 -1.27
C ALA A 103 12.73 11.42 -1.48
N LYS A 104 13.46 11.79 -0.42
CA LYS A 104 14.89 12.19 -0.50
C LYS A 104 15.77 11.13 -1.13
N GLY A 105 15.50 9.85 -0.86
CA GLY A 105 16.23 8.70 -1.40
C GLY A 105 15.69 8.18 -2.74
N ARG A 106 14.67 8.84 -3.32
CA ARG A 106 14.02 8.45 -4.56
C ARG A 106 14.11 9.58 -5.62
N LYS A 107 13.10 9.74 -6.46
CA LYS A 107 13.08 10.76 -7.54
C LYS A 107 12.81 12.19 -7.04
N LYS A 108 12.77 12.40 -5.71
CA LYS A 108 12.50 13.69 -5.04
C LYS A 108 11.16 14.32 -5.43
N LYS A 109 10.13 13.48 -5.57
CA LYS A 109 8.79 13.92 -5.89
C LYS A 109 7.78 13.31 -4.91
N VAL A 110 6.91 14.16 -4.35
CA VAL A 110 5.76 13.79 -3.52
C VAL A 110 4.48 14.18 -4.22
N THR A 111 3.60 13.23 -4.47
CA THR A 111 2.24 13.44 -4.94
C THR A 111 1.28 13.31 -3.76
N SER A 112 0.78 14.43 -3.27
CA SER A 112 -0.25 14.47 -2.21
C SER A 112 -1.63 14.30 -2.84
N VAL A 113 -2.31 13.21 -2.50
CA VAL A 113 -3.64 12.89 -3.05
C VAL A 113 -4.72 13.20 -2.03
N ASP A 114 -5.72 13.96 -2.45
CA ASP A 114 -6.82 14.43 -1.61
C ASP A 114 -8.14 14.63 -2.39
N LYS A 115 -9.17 15.14 -1.72
CA LYS A 115 -10.44 15.59 -2.33
C LYS A 115 -10.82 17.00 -1.85
N ALA A 116 -9.86 17.92 -1.87
CA ALA A 116 -9.98 19.27 -1.30
C ALA A 116 -11.05 20.16 -1.98
N ASN A 117 -11.47 19.80 -3.19
CA ASN A 117 -12.57 20.48 -3.86
C ASN A 117 -13.94 20.25 -3.17
N VAL A 118 -14.05 19.21 -2.30
CA VAL A 118 -15.30 18.83 -1.63
C VAL A 118 -15.14 18.77 -0.11
N LEU A 119 -14.08 18.09 0.42
CA LEU A 119 -13.96 17.68 1.82
C LEU A 119 -13.13 18.67 2.64
N GLU A 120 -13.61 19.05 3.83
CA GLU A 120 -12.87 19.91 4.76
C GLU A 120 -11.61 19.21 5.31
N SER A 121 -11.68 17.90 5.61
CA SER A 121 -10.52 17.11 6.00
C SER A 121 -9.41 17.13 4.94
N SER A 122 -9.80 17.06 3.67
CA SER A 122 -8.86 17.16 2.54
C SER A 122 -8.31 18.58 2.33
N ARG A 123 -9.06 19.63 2.68
CA ARG A 123 -8.56 21.01 2.67
C ARG A 123 -7.50 21.22 3.73
N LEU A 124 -7.72 20.71 4.94
CA LEU A 124 -6.71 20.70 6.01
C LEU A 124 -5.47 19.90 5.58
N TRP A 125 -5.67 18.71 4.98
CA TRP A 125 -4.60 17.87 4.42
C TRP A 125 -3.73 18.66 3.44
N ARG A 126 -4.35 19.28 2.43
CA ARG A 126 -3.65 20.06 1.41
C ARG A 126 -2.93 21.28 1.99
N GLN A 127 -3.54 21.98 2.93
CA GLN A 127 -2.92 23.11 3.62
C GLN A 127 -1.63 22.69 4.32
N ILE A 128 -1.66 21.61 5.09
CA ILE A 128 -0.49 21.09 5.81
C ILE A 128 0.56 20.59 4.84
N ALA A 129 0.18 19.82 3.82
CA ALA A 129 1.11 19.33 2.80
C ALA A 129 1.81 20.50 2.08
N THR A 130 1.07 21.58 1.74
CA THR A 130 1.63 22.78 1.12
C THR A 130 2.64 23.50 2.04
N GLN A 131 2.33 23.60 3.34
CA GLN A 131 3.26 24.18 4.30
C GLN A 131 4.55 23.36 4.39
N MET A 132 4.42 22.04 4.56
CA MET A 132 5.58 21.15 4.66
C MET A 132 6.39 21.08 3.36
N GLY A 133 5.75 21.24 2.19
CA GLY A 133 6.44 21.35 0.91
C GLY A 133 7.36 22.58 0.85
N LYS A 134 6.96 23.73 1.43
CA LYS A 134 7.82 24.92 1.55
C LYS A 134 9.04 24.69 2.46
N GLU A 135 8.91 23.80 3.44
CA GLU A 135 9.99 23.41 4.36
C GLU A 135 10.95 22.39 3.73
N ASN A 136 10.58 21.77 2.59
CA ASN A 136 11.37 20.79 1.85
C ASN A 136 11.55 21.22 0.38
N PRO A 137 12.19 22.35 0.08
CA PRO A 137 12.22 22.97 -1.25
C PRO A 137 12.99 22.16 -2.31
N ASP A 138 13.75 21.16 -1.91
CA ASP A 138 14.48 20.22 -2.78
C ASP A 138 13.62 19.06 -3.27
N ILE A 139 12.36 18.98 -2.82
CA ILE A 139 11.40 17.94 -3.20
C ILE A 139 10.21 18.59 -3.92
N GLU A 140 9.94 18.12 -5.14
CA GLU A 140 8.74 18.54 -5.87
C GLU A 140 7.48 18.04 -5.15
N LEU A 141 6.61 18.96 -4.77
CA LEU A 141 5.28 18.62 -4.23
C LEU A 141 4.20 18.93 -5.28
N GLU A 142 3.39 17.91 -5.59
CA GLU A 142 2.21 18.07 -6.42
C GLU A 142 0.95 17.65 -5.66
N HIS A 143 -0.12 18.42 -5.80
CA HIS A 143 -1.44 18.06 -5.29
C HIS A 143 -2.31 17.49 -6.40
N VAL A 144 -2.88 16.31 -6.19
CA VAL A 144 -3.74 15.64 -7.15
C VAL A 144 -5.04 15.24 -6.47
N LEU A 145 -6.19 15.50 -7.12
CA LEU A 145 -7.46 14.98 -6.64
C LEU A 145 -7.50 13.46 -6.82
N VAL A 146 -8.13 12.74 -5.89
CA VAL A 146 -8.14 11.27 -5.86
C VAL A 146 -8.68 10.65 -7.15
N ASP A 147 -9.72 11.22 -7.75
CA ASP A 147 -10.28 10.80 -9.03
C ASP A 147 -9.27 10.98 -10.18
N THR A 148 -8.50 12.06 -10.16
CA THR A 148 -7.41 12.28 -11.13
C THR A 148 -6.25 11.30 -10.88
N ALA A 149 -5.93 10.99 -9.61
CA ALA A 149 -4.91 10.01 -9.26
C ALA A 149 -5.26 8.61 -9.79
N ALA A 150 -6.52 8.18 -9.65
CA ALA A 150 -7.03 6.93 -10.21
C ALA A 150 -6.86 6.88 -11.74
N MET A 151 -7.26 7.94 -12.45
CA MET A 151 -7.03 8.02 -13.90
C MET A 151 -5.56 7.94 -14.27
N ARG A 152 -4.66 8.58 -13.50
CA ARG A 152 -3.23 8.62 -13.79
C ARG A 152 -2.54 7.28 -13.53
N LEU A 153 -2.99 6.49 -12.56
CA LEU A 153 -2.52 5.12 -12.37
C LEU A 153 -2.69 4.26 -13.63
N ILE A 154 -3.74 4.52 -14.42
CA ILE A 154 -4.00 3.79 -15.67
C ILE A 154 -3.29 4.44 -16.87
N THR A 155 -3.31 5.78 -16.97
CA THR A 155 -2.88 6.47 -18.18
C THR A 155 -1.39 6.77 -18.23
N GLY A 156 -0.71 6.87 -17.08
CA GLY A 156 0.70 7.21 -17.01
C GLY A 156 1.30 7.02 -15.60
N PRO A 157 1.31 5.80 -15.04
CA PRO A 157 1.75 5.56 -13.66
C PRO A 157 3.23 5.88 -13.43
N ALA A 158 4.10 5.75 -14.43
CA ALA A 158 5.53 6.01 -14.31
C ALA A 158 5.88 7.46 -13.91
N TRP A 159 4.93 8.37 -14.00
CA TRP A 159 5.05 9.76 -13.60
C TRP A 159 5.04 9.95 -12.08
N MET A 160 4.46 9.01 -11.32
CA MET A 160 4.42 9.03 -9.87
C MET A 160 5.73 8.50 -9.26
N ASP A 161 6.07 9.01 -8.07
CA ASP A 161 7.19 8.52 -7.26
C ASP A 161 6.69 8.16 -5.85
N VAL A 162 6.67 9.09 -4.91
CA VAL A 162 6.05 8.91 -3.60
C VAL A 162 4.64 9.49 -3.64
N VAL A 163 3.65 8.66 -3.41
CA VAL A 163 2.23 9.05 -3.31
C VAL A 163 1.81 8.98 -1.86
N VAL A 164 1.30 10.07 -1.29
CA VAL A 164 0.81 10.11 0.09
C VAL A 164 -0.66 10.49 0.12
N THR A 165 -1.46 9.77 0.90
CA THR A 165 -2.90 9.95 0.94
C THR A 165 -3.52 9.46 2.25
N GLU A 166 -4.76 9.87 2.48
CA GLU A 166 -5.57 9.44 3.61
C GLU A 166 -5.96 7.96 3.50
N ASN A 167 -6.58 7.45 4.56
CA ASN A 167 -6.80 6.02 4.78
C ASN A 167 -7.62 5.35 3.67
N MET A 168 -8.83 5.83 3.40
CA MET A 168 -9.74 5.20 2.44
C MET A 168 -9.25 5.36 1.00
N PHE A 169 -8.74 6.54 0.63
CA PHE A 169 -8.19 6.75 -0.72
C PHE A 169 -6.96 5.88 -0.94
N GLY A 170 -6.10 5.75 0.09
CA GLY A 170 -4.93 4.88 0.04
C GLY A 170 -5.29 3.42 -0.13
N ASP A 171 -6.38 2.96 0.49
CA ASP A 171 -6.89 1.60 0.31
C ASP A 171 -7.27 1.34 -1.15
N ILE A 172 -8.13 2.19 -1.70
CA ILE A 172 -8.66 2.03 -3.07
C ILE A 172 -7.55 2.16 -4.11
N LEU A 173 -6.72 3.21 -4.02
CA LEU A 173 -5.67 3.48 -5.01
C LEU A 173 -4.56 2.42 -5.00
N THR A 174 -4.27 1.80 -3.85
CA THR A 174 -3.24 0.76 -3.81
C THR A 174 -3.74 -0.56 -4.38
N ASP A 175 -5.02 -0.88 -4.24
CA ASP A 175 -5.60 -2.05 -4.90
C ASP A 175 -5.65 -1.86 -6.42
N GLU A 176 -6.01 -0.66 -6.89
CA GLU A 176 -5.90 -0.30 -8.30
C GLU A 176 -4.45 -0.39 -8.80
N ALA A 177 -3.50 0.18 -8.06
CA ALA A 177 -2.08 0.14 -8.42
C ALA A 177 -1.50 -1.28 -8.43
N SER A 178 -2.08 -2.23 -7.68
CA SER A 178 -1.65 -3.62 -7.65
C SER A 178 -1.75 -4.30 -9.02
N VAL A 179 -2.70 -3.87 -9.83
CA VAL A 179 -2.92 -4.39 -11.19
C VAL A 179 -1.73 -4.09 -12.11
N LEU A 180 -0.96 -3.02 -11.83
CA LEU A 180 0.22 -2.67 -12.61
C LEU A 180 1.32 -3.74 -12.50
N ALA A 181 1.47 -4.37 -11.35
CA ALA A 181 2.49 -5.39 -11.09
C ALA A 181 2.15 -6.78 -11.67
N GLY A 182 0.97 -6.93 -12.26
CA GLY A 182 0.49 -8.18 -12.85
C GLY A 182 -0.11 -9.18 -11.87
N SER A 183 0.22 -9.12 -10.59
CA SER A 183 -0.38 -9.93 -9.52
C SER A 183 -0.24 -9.28 -8.16
N MET A 184 -1.29 -9.36 -7.34
CA MET A 184 -1.25 -8.93 -5.93
C MET A 184 -0.25 -9.76 -5.10
N GLY A 185 0.03 -11.01 -5.51
CA GLY A 185 1.01 -11.88 -4.87
C GLY A 185 2.45 -11.38 -4.94
N MET A 186 2.71 -10.37 -5.77
CA MET A 186 4.02 -9.70 -5.90
C MET A 186 4.25 -8.60 -4.88
N LEU A 187 3.21 -8.08 -4.23
CA LEU A 187 3.28 -6.79 -3.55
C LEU A 187 3.38 -6.94 -2.03
N PRO A 188 4.48 -6.45 -1.44
CA PRO A 188 4.64 -6.37 0.00
C PRO A 188 3.96 -5.14 0.59
N SER A 189 3.84 -5.11 1.91
CA SER A 189 3.58 -3.90 2.66
C SER A 189 4.29 -3.86 4.02
N ALA A 190 4.51 -2.65 4.51
CA ALA A 190 5.01 -2.37 5.84
C ALA A 190 4.14 -1.29 6.50
N SER A 191 3.58 -1.60 7.66
CA SER A 191 2.91 -0.60 8.50
C SER A 191 3.88 -0.15 9.59
N LEU A 192 4.23 1.12 9.59
CA LEU A 192 5.26 1.72 10.44
C LEU A 192 4.67 2.74 11.40
N GLY A 193 5.28 2.86 12.57
CA GLY A 193 5.00 3.87 13.58
C GLY A 193 6.22 4.73 13.88
N GLU A 194 6.20 5.40 15.04
CA GLU A 194 7.35 6.19 15.52
C GLU A 194 8.47 5.31 16.10
N SER A 195 8.14 4.07 16.48
CA SER A 195 9.11 3.11 17.02
C SER A 195 9.70 2.22 15.92
N THR A 196 10.59 1.31 16.30
CA THR A 196 11.13 0.27 15.42
C THR A 196 10.15 -0.90 15.19
N ILE A 197 9.03 -0.92 15.93
CA ILE A 197 7.99 -1.94 15.76
C ILE A 197 7.21 -1.64 14.48
N GLY A 198 7.04 -2.65 13.64
CA GLY A 198 6.22 -2.59 12.43
C GLY A 198 5.35 -3.81 12.26
N LEU A 199 4.35 -3.71 11.40
CA LEU A 199 3.55 -4.84 10.93
C LEU A 199 3.84 -5.04 9.43
N TYR A 200 4.29 -6.23 9.08
CA TYR A 200 4.75 -6.57 7.74
C TYR A 200 3.90 -7.71 7.18
N GLU A 201 3.22 -7.44 6.10
CA GLU A 201 2.30 -8.39 5.47
C GLU A 201 2.20 -8.12 3.96
N PRO A 202 1.92 -9.13 3.12
CA PRO A 202 1.56 -8.87 1.73
C PRO A 202 0.23 -8.08 1.67
N ILE A 203 -0.03 -7.41 0.56
CA ILE A 203 -1.27 -6.61 0.42
C ILE A 203 -2.51 -7.46 0.18
N HIS A 204 -2.35 -8.68 -0.33
CA HIS A 204 -3.47 -9.57 -0.65
C HIS A 204 -4.15 -10.15 0.60
N GLY A 205 -5.41 -10.54 0.46
CA GLY A 205 -6.19 -11.22 1.50
C GLY A 205 -5.82 -12.70 1.64
N SER A 206 -6.68 -13.44 2.35
CA SER A 206 -6.46 -14.86 2.71
C SER A 206 -6.68 -15.86 1.58
N ALA A 207 -7.29 -15.46 0.46
CA ALA A 207 -7.58 -16.31 -0.71
C ALA A 207 -8.11 -17.70 -0.34
N PRO A 208 -9.28 -17.79 0.30
CA PRO A 208 -9.79 -19.07 0.85
C PRO A 208 -10.04 -20.13 -0.21
N ASP A 209 -10.25 -19.74 -1.44
CA ASP A 209 -10.44 -20.60 -2.61
C ASP A 209 -9.21 -21.43 -2.99
N ILE A 210 -8.01 -20.94 -2.68
CA ILE A 210 -6.74 -21.63 -2.93
C ILE A 210 -6.06 -22.14 -1.66
N ALA A 211 -6.68 -21.96 -0.50
CA ALA A 211 -6.11 -22.41 0.78
C ALA A 211 -5.84 -23.93 0.77
N GLY A 212 -4.65 -24.33 1.23
CA GLY A 212 -4.20 -25.73 1.27
C GLY A 212 -3.74 -26.31 -0.06
N LYS A 213 -3.89 -25.60 -1.20
CA LYS A 213 -3.46 -26.09 -2.51
C LYS A 213 -1.96 -25.93 -2.80
N GLY A 214 -1.24 -25.15 -1.99
CA GLY A 214 0.20 -24.91 -2.15
C GLY A 214 0.58 -24.16 -3.42
N ILE A 215 -0.31 -23.34 -3.97
CA ILE A 215 -0.12 -22.61 -5.24
C ILE A 215 -0.02 -21.09 -5.07
N ALA A 216 -0.20 -20.57 -3.85
CA ALA A 216 -0.10 -19.15 -3.59
C ALA A 216 1.31 -18.62 -3.88
N ASN A 217 1.41 -17.43 -4.48
CA ASN A 217 2.68 -16.76 -4.73
C ASN A 217 3.28 -16.25 -3.40
N PRO A 218 4.49 -16.68 -3.00
CA PRO A 218 5.09 -16.26 -1.73
C PRO A 218 5.85 -14.94 -1.80
N ILE A 219 6.02 -14.36 -2.98
CA ILE A 219 6.93 -13.21 -3.21
C ILE A 219 6.55 -12.01 -2.36
N GLY A 220 5.25 -11.67 -2.28
CA GLY A 220 4.79 -10.54 -1.46
C GLY A 220 5.19 -10.69 0.01
N THR A 221 5.09 -11.92 0.57
CA THR A 221 5.51 -12.21 1.95
C THR A 221 7.03 -12.14 2.12
N ILE A 222 7.79 -12.67 1.16
CA ILE A 222 9.26 -12.62 1.16
C ILE A 222 9.75 -11.17 1.09
N LEU A 223 9.16 -10.35 0.21
CA LEU A 223 9.50 -8.92 0.11
C LEU A 223 9.04 -8.14 1.35
N SER A 224 7.94 -8.52 2.00
CA SER A 224 7.53 -7.94 3.29
C SER A 224 8.57 -8.24 4.37
N THR A 225 9.21 -9.42 4.34
CA THR A 225 10.34 -9.75 5.22
C THR A 225 11.55 -8.86 4.93
N ALA A 226 11.86 -8.60 3.66
CA ALA A 226 12.93 -7.64 3.30
C ALA A 226 12.62 -6.24 3.85
N MET A 227 11.37 -5.77 3.75
CA MET A 227 10.96 -4.50 4.37
C MET A 227 11.13 -4.51 5.89
N MET A 228 10.84 -5.63 6.57
CA MET A 228 11.05 -5.78 8.01
C MET A 228 12.54 -5.63 8.37
N LEU A 229 13.42 -6.30 7.66
CA LEU A 229 14.86 -6.19 7.84
C LEU A 229 15.34 -4.75 7.68
N ARG A 230 14.88 -4.05 6.64
CA ARG A 230 15.22 -2.65 6.36
C ARG A 230 14.68 -1.69 7.41
N HIS A 231 13.38 -1.74 7.69
CA HIS A 231 12.73 -0.71 8.49
C HIS A 231 12.84 -0.95 10.00
N SER A 232 12.66 -2.18 10.50
CA SER A 232 12.72 -2.48 11.92
C SER A 232 14.15 -2.78 12.41
N PHE A 233 14.90 -3.57 11.64
CA PHE A 233 16.21 -4.06 12.06
C PHE A 233 17.40 -3.25 11.51
N LYS A 234 17.17 -2.35 10.54
CA LYS A 234 18.21 -1.54 9.86
C LYS A 234 19.27 -2.39 9.15
N LEU A 235 18.89 -3.57 8.69
CA LEU A 235 19.72 -4.53 7.98
C LEU A 235 19.52 -4.33 6.47
N GLU A 236 20.13 -3.26 5.92
CA GLU A 236 19.92 -2.85 4.52
C GLU A 236 20.52 -3.85 3.52
N SER A 237 21.69 -4.40 3.82
CA SER A 237 22.39 -5.37 2.96
C SER A 237 21.60 -6.66 2.82
N GLU A 238 21.01 -7.14 3.92
CA GLU A 238 20.22 -8.37 3.96
C GLU A 238 18.89 -8.16 3.21
N ALA A 239 18.26 -7.01 3.41
CA ALA A 239 17.05 -6.65 2.69
C ALA A 239 17.31 -6.58 1.17
N ALA A 240 18.39 -5.92 0.75
CA ALA A 240 18.77 -5.81 -0.66
C ALA A 240 19.14 -7.17 -1.28
N ALA A 241 19.77 -8.09 -0.51
CA ALA A 241 20.07 -9.44 -0.97
C ALA A 241 18.79 -10.23 -1.29
N ILE A 242 17.76 -10.15 -0.42
CA ILE A 242 16.46 -10.80 -0.66
C ILE A 242 15.78 -10.19 -1.90
N GLU A 243 15.73 -8.88 -2.01
CA GLU A 243 15.11 -8.19 -3.17
C GLU A 243 15.79 -8.58 -4.48
N LYS A 244 17.13 -8.64 -4.48
CA LYS A 244 17.93 -9.07 -5.62
C LYS A 244 17.64 -10.53 -6.00
N ALA A 245 17.59 -11.43 -5.01
CA ALA A 245 17.28 -12.84 -5.24
C ALA A 245 15.89 -13.04 -5.86
N VAL A 246 14.89 -12.26 -5.43
CA VAL A 246 13.55 -12.24 -6.04
C VAL A 246 13.63 -11.76 -7.49
N ASP A 247 14.31 -10.64 -7.76
CA ASP A 247 14.46 -10.05 -9.09
C ASP A 247 15.14 -11.03 -10.06
N GLU A 248 16.24 -11.65 -9.64
CA GLU A 248 16.96 -12.66 -10.43
C GLU A 248 16.12 -13.91 -10.69
N THR A 249 15.32 -14.36 -9.71
CA THR A 249 14.42 -15.52 -9.84
C THR A 249 13.35 -15.26 -10.90
N ILE A 250 12.73 -14.07 -10.87
CA ILE A 250 11.74 -13.66 -11.86
C ILE A 250 12.40 -13.51 -13.25
N THR A 251 13.59 -12.91 -13.32
CA THR A 251 14.35 -12.74 -14.57
C THR A 251 14.69 -14.09 -15.18
N ALA A 252 15.01 -15.11 -14.38
CA ALA A 252 15.26 -16.48 -14.81
C ALA A 252 14.01 -17.23 -15.30
N GLY A 253 12.83 -16.61 -15.28
CA GLY A 253 11.59 -17.19 -15.79
C GLY A 253 10.77 -17.99 -14.80
N ALA A 254 11.13 -18.00 -13.50
CA ALA A 254 10.33 -18.68 -12.48
C ALA A 254 8.97 -17.95 -12.31
N ARG A 255 7.88 -18.74 -12.33
CA ARG A 255 6.49 -18.23 -12.27
C ARG A 255 5.60 -19.16 -11.47
N THR A 256 4.81 -18.59 -10.58
CA THR A 256 3.63 -19.25 -9.97
C THR A 256 2.41 -19.11 -10.88
N ALA A 257 1.31 -19.77 -10.53
CA ALA A 257 0.10 -19.81 -11.37
C ALA A 257 -0.50 -18.44 -11.68
N ASP A 258 -0.49 -17.50 -10.70
CA ASP A 258 -0.94 -16.12 -10.85
C ASP A 258 -0.07 -15.28 -11.81
N LEU A 259 1.16 -15.72 -12.07
CA LEU A 259 2.10 -15.15 -13.03
C LEU A 259 2.18 -15.94 -14.35
N GLY A 260 1.21 -16.85 -14.58
CA GLY A 260 1.16 -17.68 -15.79
C GLY A 260 2.11 -18.87 -15.81
N GLY A 261 2.65 -19.27 -14.64
CA GLY A 261 3.54 -20.42 -14.52
C GLY A 261 2.94 -21.60 -13.79
N THR A 262 3.78 -22.51 -13.35
CA THR A 262 3.37 -23.79 -12.75
C THR A 262 4.04 -24.09 -11.41
N LEU A 263 4.92 -23.20 -10.93
CA LEU A 263 5.62 -23.42 -9.67
C LEU A 263 4.65 -23.36 -8.49
N THR A 264 4.80 -24.28 -7.58
CA THR A 264 4.14 -24.25 -6.28
C THR A 264 4.75 -23.17 -5.39
N THR A 265 4.04 -22.80 -4.32
CA THR A 265 4.54 -21.86 -3.29
C THR A 265 5.94 -22.26 -2.81
N ARG A 266 6.14 -23.55 -2.50
CA ARG A 266 7.42 -24.06 -2.01
C ARG A 266 8.51 -23.99 -3.06
N GLN A 267 8.23 -24.40 -4.29
CA GLN A 267 9.22 -24.36 -5.38
C GLN A 267 9.67 -22.93 -5.68
N MET A 268 8.75 -21.97 -5.69
CA MET A 268 9.10 -20.56 -5.86
C MET A 268 10.01 -20.06 -4.74
N ALA A 269 9.69 -20.40 -3.47
CA ALA A 269 10.53 -20.03 -2.34
C ALA A 269 11.92 -20.68 -2.43
N ASP A 270 12.03 -21.95 -2.80
CA ASP A 270 13.28 -22.67 -2.96
C ASP A 270 14.15 -22.05 -4.09
N GLU A 271 13.53 -21.60 -5.20
CA GLU A 271 14.25 -20.89 -6.28
C GLU A 271 14.82 -19.53 -5.82
N ILE A 272 14.11 -18.81 -4.95
CA ILE A 272 14.60 -17.55 -4.37
C ILE A 272 15.73 -17.82 -3.40
N ILE A 273 15.59 -18.82 -2.50
CA ILE A 273 16.61 -19.16 -1.50
C ILE A 273 17.96 -19.53 -2.15
N LYS A 274 17.95 -20.19 -3.29
CA LYS A 274 19.19 -20.55 -4.02
C LYS A 274 20.01 -19.34 -4.49
N ARG A 275 19.43 -18.13 -4.48
CA ARG A 275 20.03 -16.89 -4.98
C ARG A 275 20.37 -15.89 -3.88
N ILE A 276 19.97 -16.17 -2.63
CA ILE A 276 20.42 -15.42 -1.46
C ILE A 276 21.84 -15.87 -1.07
#